data_f2b8bf885ae311fab035a90225806315
#
_entry.id   f2b8bf885ae311fab035a90225806315
#
_cell.length_a   1.000
_cell.length_b   1.000
_cell.length_c   1.000
_cell.angle_alpha   90.00
_cell.angle_beta   90.00
_cell.angle_gamma   90.00
#
_symmetry.space_group_name_H-M   'P 1'
#
loop_
_entity.id
_entity.type
_entity.pdbx_description
1 polymer ?
#
loop_
_entity_poly.entity_id
_entity_poly.type
_entity_poly.pdbx_seq_one_letter_code
_entity_poly.pdbx_strand_id
1 'polypeptide(L)'
;MDPLKNSDCQKQKKDSQPQGKPYGRREFLKGAARVAAMGGAAMLTGCGTGMLGSKEELSLQFKEYFKKNYRLMTPEEKDETVRRLERLAKIKNGADVQMSTRAPIENVLFGYAFNVTRCEGYMECVAACVKENNLDRKSNTQYIRIFEMEHGKMSPEVGDGKFFHEVPVEDHFYMGVQCFHCQDAPCTKACPVKATWMEPDGIVVVDYDWCIGCRYCIAACPYYGRRFNWNEPVVPKEEMTKKQHYLGNRMRHRGQMEKCTFCVQRSRQGRLPACVEACPTGARVFGNLLDPESEIRFVLKNKKVFRFKEDLGTDPKFWYFVD
;
A
#
# COMPACT_ATOMS: atom_id res chain seq x y z
N MET A 1 -4.80 -31.60 -8.83
CA MET A 1 -3.41 -31.15 -8.53
C MET A 1 -3.53 -29.96 -7.59
N ASP A 2 -3.11 -30.11 -6.36
CA ASP A 2 -3.27 -29.10 -5.27
C ASP A 2 -2.10 -28.12 -5.34
N PRO A 3 -2.27 -26.83 -5.60
CA PRO A 3 -1.20 -25.85 -5.76
C PRO A 3 -0.57 -25.36 -4.45
N LEU A 4 -0.90 -25.94 -3.30
CA LEU A 4 -0.50 -25.45 -1.97
C LEU A 4 0.63 -26.25 -1.30
N LYS A 5 1.28 -27.17 -1.99
CA LYS A 5 2.45 -27.89 -1.47
C LYS A 5 3.74 -27.26 -1.97
N ASN A 6 4.13 -26.12 -1.42
CA ASN A 6 5.53 -25.68 -1.45
C ASN A 6 5.94 -25.17 -0.06
N SER A 7 6.51 -26.09 0.73
CA SER A 7 6.83 -25.96 2.13
C SER A 7 8.21 -25.36 2.42
N ASP A 8 8.79 -24.55 1.50
CA ASP A 8 10.18 -24.04 1.64
C ASP A 8 10.32 -22.60 2.14
N CYS A 9 9.30 -22.05 2.83
CA CYS A 9 9.37 -20.69 3.35
C CYS A 9 9.78 -20.58 4.86
N GLN A 10 10.42 -21.58 5.45
CA GLN A 10 10.78 -21.57 6.89
C GLN A 10 12.27 -21.71 7.20
N LYS A 11 13.17 -21.26 6.34
CA LYS A 11 14.59 -21.14 6.74
C LYS A 11 15.16 -19.78 6.36
N GLN A 12 14.67 -18.71 7.00
CA GLN A 12 15.47 -17.50 7.13
C GLN A 12 16.30 -17.59 8.41
N LYS A 13 17.61 -17.74 8.20
CA LYS A 13 18.64 -17.75 9.24
C LYS A 13 18.50 -16.53 10.17
N LYS A 14 18.59 -16.79 11.46
CA LYS A 14 18.90 -15.79 12.49
C LYS A 14 20.34 -15.30 12.26
N ASP A 15 20.50 -14.27 11.45
CA ASP A 15 21.77 -13.56 11.36
C ASP A 15 21.84 -12.52 12.49
N SER A 16 22.89 -12.66 13.28
CA SER A 16 23.27 -11.78 14.38
C SER A 16 23.34 -10.31 13.90
N GLN A 17 22.49 -9.45 14.50
CA GLN A 17 22.42 -8.03 14.19
C GLN A 17 23.65 -7.29 14.75
N PRO A 18 24.32 -6.42 13.99
CA PRO A 18 25.28 -5.49 14.54
C PRO A 18 24.54 -4.36 15.29
N GLN A 19 24.90 -4.15 16.54
CA GLN A 19 24.41 -3.05 17.40
C GLN A 19 24.95 -1.71 16.89
N GLY A 20 24.21 -1.01 16.03
CA GLY A 20 24.47 0.36 15.62
C GLY A 20 23.37 1.31 16.10
N LYS A 21 23.74 2.53 16.56
CA LYS A 21 22.78 3.56 16.98
C LYS A 21 21.76 3.88 15.87
N PRO A 22 20.48 4.12 16.20
CA PRO A 22 19.45 4.38 15.21
C PRO A 22 19.69 5.72 14.50
N TYR A 23 19.76 5.67 13.18
CA TYR A 23 19.80 6.86 12.35
C TYR A 23 18.37 7.34 12.04
N GLY A 24 18.01 8.55 12.53
CA GLY A 24 16.78 9.22 12.13
C GLY A 24 16.86 9.70 10.67
N ARG A 25 15.70 9.90 10.00
CA ARG A 25 15.60 10.41 8.61
C ARG A 25 16.53 11.61 8.35
N ARG A 26 16.68 12.51 9.32
CA ARG A 26 17.51 13.72 9.20
C ARG A 26 19.03 13.40 9.18
N GLU A 27 19.48 12.44 9.96
CA GLU A 27 20.88 11.98 9.97
C GLU A 27 21.20 11.14 8.75
N PHE A 28 20.23 10.33 8.33
CA PHE A 28 20.29 9.57 7.09
C PHE A 28 20.44 10.49 5.86
N LEU A 29 19.62 11.53 5.74
CA LEU A 29 19.72 12.52 4.66
C LEU A 29 21.04 13.32 4.72
N LYS A 30 21.56 13.61 5.93
CA LYS A 30 22.89 14.21 6.09
C LYS A 30 24.01 13.27 5.63
N GLY A 31 23.88 11.97 5.88
CA GLY A 31 24.81 10.95 5.40
C GLY A 31 24.79 10.85 3.88
N ALA A 32 23.61 10.79 3.27
CA ALA A 32 23.43 10.77 1.82
C ALA A 32 23.95 12.07 1.16
N ALA A 33 23.73 13.24 1.80
CA ALA A 33 24.25 14.52 1.31
C ALA A 33 25.80 14.59 1.41
N ARG A 34 26.41 13.99 2.43
CA ARG A 34 27.88 13.90 2.54
C ARG A 34 28.48 13.04 1.43
N VAL A 35 27.87 11.91 1.11
CA VAL A 35 28.30 11.05 0.00
C VAL A 35 28.16 11.77 -1.34
N ALA A 36 27.08 12.52 -1.54
CA ALA A 36 26.88 13.34 -2.74
C ALA A 36 27.86 14.54 -2.80
N ALA A 37 28.15 15.17 -1.67
CA ALA A 37 29.13 16.27 -1.60
C ALA A 37 30.56 15.80 -1.84
N MET A 38 30.95 14.62 -1.37
CA MET A 38 32.26 14.02 -1.67
C MET A 38 32.40 13.68 -3.14
N GLY A 39 31.33 13.18 -3.80
CA GLY A 39 31.30 12.97 -5.26
C GLY A 39 31.33 14.28 -6.06
N GLY A 40 30.69 15.34 -5.58
CA GLY A 40 30.66 16.66 -6.22
C GLY A 40 31.97 17.43 -6.09
N ALA A 41 32.70 17.35 -4.97
CA ALA A 41 33.99 17.99 -4.78
C ALA A 41 35.08 17.39 -5.69
N ALA A 42 35.00 16.10 -6.01
CA ALA A 42 35.89 15.43 -6.95
C ALA A 42 35.72 15.90 -8.42
N MET A 43 34.58 16.47 -8.76
CA MET A 43 34.34 17.02 -10.12
C MET A 43 34.87 18.45 -10.31
N LEU A 44 35.17 19.19 -9.23
CA LEU A 44 35.65 20.60 -9.30
C LEU A 44 37.19 20.72 -9.27
N THR A 45 37.91 19.68 -8.91
CA THR A 45 39.35 19.63 -9.00
C THR A 45 39.76 18.76 -10.17
N GLY A 46 39.86 19.35 -11.33
CA GLY A 46 40.21 18.70 -12.61
C GLY A 46 41.64 18.11 -12.62
N CYS A 47 41.87 17.10 -11.80
CA CYS A 47 43.09 16.26 -11.93
C CYS A 47 42.81 14.88 -11.32
N GLY A 48 42.67 13.84 -12.15
CA GLY A 48 42.58 12.45 -11.71
C GLY A 48 41.48 11.66 -12.40
N THR A 49 41.68 11.27 -13.62
CA THR A 49 40.93 10.18 -14.28
C THR A 49 41.26 8.88 -13.58
N GLY A 50 40.45 8.43 -12.64
CA GLY A 50 40.68 7.11 -12.10
C GLY A 50 39.94 6.63 -10.86
N MET A 51 38.84 7.25 -10.40
CA MET A 51 38.08 6.68 -9.25
C MET A 51 36.62 7.14 -9.17
N LEU A 52 35.94 7.23 -10.29
CA LEU A 52 34.48 7.30 -10.27
C LEU A 52 33.98 5.99 -10.89
N GLY A 53 33.55 5.06 -10.05
CA GLY A 53 32.84 3.87 -10.49
C GLY A 53 31.68 4.26 -11.42
N SER A 54 31.32 3.37 -12.33
CA SER A 54 30.25 3.62 -13.29
C SER A 54 28.97 4.06 -12.56
N LYS A 55 28.07 4.78 -13.24
CA LYS A 55 26.75 5.15 -12.65
C LYS A 55 26.02 3.93 -12.07
N GLU A 56 26.27 2.76 -12.59
CA GLU A 56 25.73 1.49 -12.13
C GLU A 56 26.35 1.03 -10.81
N GLU A 57 27.67 1.15 -10.63
CA GLU A 57 28.33 0.83 -9.37
C GLU A 57 27.91 1.79 -8.25
N LEU A 58 27.80 3.09 -8.53
CA LEU A 58 27.31 4.07 -7.57
C LEU A 58 25.85 3.79 -7.17
N SER A 59 25.03 3.39 -8.13
CA SER A 59 23.63 2.97 -7.88
C SER A 59 23.55 1.71 -7.03
N LEU A 60 24.45 0.74 -7.26
CA LEU A 60 24.52 -0.50 -6.48
C LEU A 60 24.99 -0.23 -5.04
N GLN A 61 26.03 0.56 -4.86
CA GLN A 61 26.52 0.96 -3.53
C GLN A 61 25.46 1.72 -2.73
N PHE A 62 24.69 2.60 -3.39
CA PHE A 62 23.59 3.31 -2.78
C PHE A 62 22.46 2.36 -2.35
N LYS A 63 22.08 1.41 -3.22
CA LYS A 63 21.09 0.37 -2.88
C LYS A 63 21.56 -0.51 -1.72
N GLU A 64 22.82 -0.89 -1.68
CA GLU A 64 23.39 -1.71 -0.61
C GLU A 64 23.45 -0.93 0.72
N TYR A 65 23.85 0.33 0.68
CA TYR A 65 23.83 1.22 1.86
C TYR A 65 22.43 1.28 2.47
N PHE A 66 21.39 1.50 1.65
CA PHE A 66 20.01 1.52 2.13
C PHE A 66 19.56 0.17 2.68
N LYS A 67 19.87 -0.93 1.99
CA LYS A 67 19.55 -2.27 2.46
C LYS A 67 20.18 -2.58 3.83
N LYS A 68 21.41 -2.14 4.05
CA LYS A 68 22.17 -2.41 5.27
C LYS A 68 21.70 -1.57 6.44
N ASN A 69 21.23 -0.35 6.20
CA ASN A 69 20.89 0.60 7.26
C ASN A 69 19.39 0.65 7.60
N TYR A 70 18.51 -0.01 6.79
CA TYR A 70 17.10 -0.13 7.11
C TYR A 70 16.87 -1.25 8.13
N ARG A 71 16.23 -0.91 9.24
CA ARG A 71 15.72 -1.87 10.21
C ARG A 71 14.32 -1.47 10.66
N LEU A 72 13.54 -2.45 11.07
CA LEU A 72 12.26 -2.20 11.71
C LEU A 72 12.47 -1.52 13.07
N MET A 73 11.59 -0.59 13.42
CA MET A 73 11.58 0.06 14.73
C MET A 73 11.31 -0.97 15.83
N THR A 74 11.98 -0.81 16.98
CA THR A 74 11.64 -1.54 18.19
C THR A 74 10.25 -1.11 18.70
N PRO A 75 9.61 -1.86 19.61
CA PRO A 75 8.34 -1.46 20.22
C PRO A 75 8.42 -0.05 20.86
N GLU A 76 9.50 0.23 21.59
CA GLU A 76 9.71 1.50 22.27
C GLU A 76 9.85 2.67 21.28
N GLU A 77 10.59 2.46 20.20
CA GLU A 77 10.73 3.45 19.11
C GLU A 77 9.41 3.70 18.40
N LYS A 78 8.57 2.66 18.24
CA LYS A 78 7.22 2.81 17.68
C LYS A 78 6.35 3.65 18.59
N ASP A 79 6.37 3.41 19.89
CA ASP A 79 5.57 4.15 20.86
C ASP A 79 5.99 5.61 20.95
N GLU A 80 7.30 5.90 20.92
CA GLU A 80 7.81 7.27 20.88
C GLU A 80 7.38 7.99 19.59
N THR A 81 7.49 7.29 18.46
CA THR A 81 7.07 7.81 17.15
C THR A 81 5.57 8.09 17.11
N VAL A 82 4.75 7.20 17.65
CA VAL A 82 3.29 7.38 17.76
C VAL A 82 2.97 8.62 18.59
N ARG A 83 3.50 8.73 19.81
CA ARG A 83 3.29 9.91 20.66
C ARG A 83 3.69 11.21 19.97
N ARG A 84 4.78 11.20 19.20
CA ARG A 84 5.20 12.34 18.40
C ARG A 84 4.22 12.68 17.30
N LEU A 85 3.71 11.67 16.57
CA LEU A 85 2.75 11.84 15.47
C LEU A 85 1.39 12.32 15.97
N GLU A 86 0.91 11.82 17.10
CA GLU A 86 -0.32 12.28 17.75
C GLU A 86 -0.23 13.76 18.16
N ARG A 87 0.90 14.17 18.79
CA ARG A 87 1.15 15.59 19.10
C ARG A 87 1.17 16.46 17.83
N LEU A 88 1.79 15.98 16.76
CA LEU A 88 1.83 16.71 15.48
C LEU A 88 0.44 16.82 14.84
N ALA A 89 -0.40 15.77 14.92
CA ALA A 89 -1.77 15.82 14.43
C ALA A 89 -2.60 16.85 15.19
N LYS A 90 -2.44 16.92 16.52
CA LYS A 90 -3.11 17.93 17.36
C LYS A 90 -2.67 19.36 17.00
N ILE A 91 -1.37 19.59 16.82
CA ILE A 91 -0.82 20.91 16.47
C ILE A 91 -1.24 21.36 15.06
N LYS A 92 -1.09 20.47 14.06
CA LYS A 92 -1.32 20.81 12.65
C LYS A 92 -2.78 20.83 12.26
N ASN A 93 -3.57 19.85 12.75
CA ASN A 93 -4.93 19.61 12.28
C ASN A 93 -5.98 19.89 13.36
N GLY A 94 -5.56 20.25 14.58
CA GLY A 94 -6.44 20.45 15.72
C GLY A 94 -7.18 19.18 16.16
N ALA A 95 -6.77 18.00 15.71
CA ALA A 95 -7.45 16.74 15.95
C ALA A 95 -6.73 15.90 17.00
N ASP A 96 -7.47 15.45 18.02
CA ASP A 96 -6.99 14.45 18.96
C ASP A 96 -7.17 13.07 18.33
N VAL A 97 -6.07 12.46 17.90
CA VAL A 97 -6.04 11.13 17.27
C VAL A 97 -5.43 10.11 18.22
N GLN A 98 -5.89 8.87 18.11
CA GLN A 98 -5.34 7.70 18.79
C GLN A 98 -4.72 6.77 17.76
N MET A 99 -3.41 6.57 17.83
CA MET A 99 -2.68 5.80 16.83
C MET A 99 -2.26 4.45 17.39
N SER A 100 -2.63 3.38 16.70
CA SER A 100 -2.27 2.00 17.01
C SER A 100 -1.05 1.56 16.19
N THR A 101 -0.24 0.70 16.78
CA THR A 101 0.85 -0.04 16.13
C THR A 101 0.58 -1.54 16.09
N ARG A 102 -0.69 -1.96 16.18
CA ARG A 102 -1.07 -3.37 16.27
C ARG A 102 -0.35 -4.21 15.22
N ALA A 103 0.31 -5.25 15.71
CA ALA A 103 1.07 -6.19 14.89
C ALA A 103 0.15 -6.99 13.93
N PRO A 104 0.71 -7.59 12.87
CA PRO A 104 0.03 -8.60 12.06
C PRO A 104 -0.58 -9.71 12.91
N ILE A 105 -1.70 -10.25 12.45
CA ILE A 105 -2.37 -11.36 13.12
C ILE A 105 -1.68 -12.66 12.69
N GLU A 106 -1.34 -13.51 13.64
CA GLU A 106 -0.75 -14.82 13.36
C GLU A 106 -1.77 -15.75 12.68
N ASN A 107 -1.30 -16.60 11.77
CA ASN A 107 -2.12 -17.54 11.01
C ASN A 107 -3.27 -16.90 10.21
N VAL A 108 -3.06 -15.67 9.78
CA VAL A 108 -3.97 -14.95 8.88
C VAL A 108 -3.24 -14.57 7.62
N LEU A 109 -3.89 -14.80 6.48
CA LEU A 109 -3.50 -14.29 5.16
C LEU A 109 -4.71 -13.63 4.53
N PHE A 110 -4.72 -12.30 4.51
CA PHE A 110 -5.88 -11.57 3.97
C PHE A 110 -5.95 -11.65 2.45
N GLY A 111 -7.15 -11.89 1.96
CA GLY A 111 -7.50 -11.84 0.55
C GLY A 111 -8.79 -11.07 0.30
N TYR A 112 -9.04 -10.75 -0.95
CA TYR A 112 -10.16 -9.95 -1.39
C TYR A 112 -10.80 -10.54 -2.64
N ALA A 113 -12.11 -10.56 -2.72
CA ALA A 113 -12.83 -10.93 -3.94
C ALA A 113 -13.89 -9.86 -4.28
N PHE A 114 -14.11 -9.67 -5.57
CA PHE A 114 -15.03 -8.68 -6.10
C PHE A 114 -16.00 -9.35 -7.09
N ASN A 115 -17.28 -9.26 -6.80
CA ASN A 115 -18.35 -9.76 -7.67
C ASN A 115 -18.66 -8.71 -8.75
N VAL A 116 -18.34 -9.03 -9.99
CA VAL A 116 -18.55 -8.12 -11.11
C VAL A 116 -20.06 -8.03 -11.46
N THR A 117 -20.80 -9.13 -11.27
CA THR A 117 -22.24 -9.19 -11.58
C THR A 117 -23.07 -8.33 -10.62
N ARG A 118 -22.65 -8.26 -9.33
CA ARG A 118 -23.41 -7.54 -8.30
C ARG A 118 -23.06 -6.06 -8.18
N CYS A 119 -21.99 -5.62 -8.81
CA CYS A 119 -21.61 -4.22 -8.71
C CYS A 119 -22.46 -3.34 -9.62
N GLU A 120 -23.18 -2.42 -9.05
CA GLU A 120 -24.08 -1.48 -9.75
C GLU A 120 -23.53 -0.06 -9.82
N GLY A 121 -22.26 0.15 -9.48
CA GLY A 121 -21.59 1.45 -9.68
C GLY A 121 -21.88 2.55 -8.64
N TYR A 122 -22.59 2.31 -7.55
CA TYR A 122 -23.03 3.32 -6.56
C TYR A 122 -21.92 4.13 -5.87
N MET A 123 -20.66 3.80 -6.03
CA MET A 123 -19.50 4.52 -5.45
C MET A 123 -19.43 4.58 -3.92
N GLU A 124 -20.37 4.01 -3.16
CA GLU A 124 -20.39 4.04 -1.70
C GLU A 124 -19.09 3.48 -1.09
N CYS A 125 -18.53 2.45 -1.72
CA CYS A 125 -17.25 1.89 -1.31
C CYS A 125 -16.08 2.87 -1.48
N VAL A 126 -16.15 3.77 -2.47
CA VAL A 126 -15.14 4.80 -2.72
C VAL A 126 -15.26 5.88 -1.64
N ALA A 127 -16.47 6.36 -1.38
CA ALA A 127 -16.75 7.37 -0.35
C ALA A 127 -16.32 6.88 1.04
N ALA A 128 -16.71 5.65 1.40
CA ALA A 128 -16.31 5.03 2.67
C ALA A 128 -14.78 4.87 2.79
N CYS A 129 -14.10 4.49 1.71
CA CYS A 129 -12.64 4.37 1.69
C CYS A 129 -11.97 5.73 1.89
N VAL A 130 -12.46 6.78 1.23
CA VAL A 130 -11.94 8.14 1.34
C VAL A 130 -12.07 8.64 2.77
N LYS A 131 -13.23 8.45 3.39
CA LYS A 131 -13.52 8.84 4.79
C LYS A 131 -12.66 8.06 5.78
N GLU A 132 -12.69 6.73 5.73
CA GLU A 132 -12.00 5.85 6.68
C GLU A 132 -10.48 6.06 6.67
N ASN A 133 -9.91 6.27 5.49
CA ASN A 133 -8.45 6.35 5.32
C ASN A 133 -7.90 7.78 5.33
N ASN A 134 -8.67 8.78 5.72
CA ASN A 134 -8.25 10.18 5.78
C ASN A 134 -7.56 10.62 4.48
N LEU A 135 -8.17 10.33 3.31
CA LEU A 135 -7.62 10.70 2.02
C LEU A 135 -7.82 12.19 1.76
N ASP A 136 -6.96 12.76 0.91
CA ASP A 136 -7.05 14.18 0.56
C ASP A 136 -8.36 14.52 -0.14
N ARG A 137 -9.11 15.47 0.42
CA ARG A 137 -10.37 15.97 -0.15
C ARG A 137 -10.14 16.93 -1.30
N LYS A 138 -9.03 17.68 -1.25
CA LYS A 138 -8.74 18.73 -2.25
C LYS A 138 -8.34 18.15 -3.60
N SER A 139 -7.53 17.12 -3.62
CA SER A 139 -7.08 16.45 -4.85
C SER A 139 -7.97 15.28 -5.27
N ASN A 140 -9.06 15.00 -4.53
CA ASN A 140 -9.94 13.85 -4.76
C ASN A 140 -9.16 12.52 -4.86
N THR A 141 -8.18 12.33 -3.98
CA THR A 141 -7.39 11.10 -3.93
C THR A 141 -8.28 9.92 -3.58
N GLN A 142 -8.26 8.88 -4.40
CA GLN A 142 -9.04 7.67 -4.21
C GLN A 142 -8.15 6.43 -4.32
N TYR A 143 -8.30 5.47 -3.40
CA TYR A 143 -7.63 4.17 -3.49
C TYR A 143 -8.39 3.19 -4.37
N ILE A 144 -9.71 3.33 -4.44
CA ILE A 144 -10.61 2.50 -5.22
C ILE A 144 -11.07 3.31 -6.41
N ARG A 145 -11.06 2.71 -7.59
CA ARG A 145 -11.68 3.23 -8.79
C ARG A 145 -12.72 2.21 -9.25
N ILE A 146 -13.89 2.69 -9.59
CA ILE A 146 -14.91 1.88 -10.26
C ILE A 146 -14.89 2.30 -11.73
N PHE A 147 -14.71 1.35 -12.60
CA PHE A 147 -14.78 1.54 -14.04
C PHE A 147 -16.13 1.06 -14.54
N GLU A 148 -16.81 1.90 -15.29
CA GLU A 148 -18.00 1.56 -16.04
C GLU A 148 -17.57 1.08 -17.43
N MET A 149 -18.09 -0.04 -17.87
CA MET A 149 -17.73 -0.68 -19.13
C MET A 149 -18.97 -1.27 -19.79
N GLU A 150 -19.07 -1.13 -21.11
CA GLU A 150 -20.10 -1.81 -21.89
C GLU A 150 -19.87 -3.33 -21.93
N HIS A 151 -20.92 -4.10 -21.97
CA HIS A 151 -20.82 -5.54 -22.17
C HIS A 151 -20.03 -5.89 -23.43
N GLY A 152 -19.15 -6.91 -23.32
CA GLY A 152 -18.24 -7.31 -24.39
C GLY A 152 -16.93 -6.51 -24.49
N LYS A 153 -16.78 -5.42 -23.76
CA LYS A 153 -15.53 -4.63 -23.69
C LYS A 153 -14.94 -4.73 -22.28
N MET A 154 -13.83 -5.44 -22.13
CA MET A 154 -13.19 -5.64 -20.83
C MET A 154 -11.79 -4.99 -20.82
N SER A 155 -11.73 -3.67 -20.84
CA SER A 155 -10.48 -2.93 -20.71
C SER A 155 -10.64 -1.78 -19.72
N PRO A 156 -10.07 -1.87 -18.50
CA PRO A 156 -10.06 -0.76 -17.55
C PRO A 156 -9.26 0.47 -18.04
N GLU A 157 -8.53 0.31 -19.12
CA GLU A 157 -7.80 1.42 -19.77
C GLU A 157 -8.74 2.28 -20.62
N VAL A 158 -9.84 1.71 -21.07
CA VAL A 158 -10.86 2.37 -21.91
C VAL A 158 -12.13 2.68 -21.10
N GLY A 159 -12.36 2.00 -19.98
CA GLY A 159 -13.49 2.23 -19.10
C GLY A 159 -13.45 3.61 -18.44
N ASP A 160 -14.61 4.24 -18.29
CA ASP A 160 -14.70 5.51 -17.57
C ASP A 160 -14.74 5.24 -16.05
N GLY A 161 -13.73 5.76 -15.34
CA GLY A 161 -13.64 5.70 -13.88
C GLY A 161 -14.20 6.94 -13.18
N LYS A 162 -14.80 7.87 -13.93
CA LYS A 162 -15.42 9.10 -13.43
C LYS A 162 -16.73 9.36 -14.15
N PHE A 163 -17.76 8.71 -13.72
CA PHE A 163 -19.11 8.95 -14.22
C PHE A 163 -19.95 9.69 -13.16
N PHE A 164 -20.91 10.50 -13.60
CA PHE A 164 -21.74 11.37 -12.76
C PHE A 164 -23.24 11.25 -13.08
N HIS A 165 -23.60 10.27 -13.89
CA HIS A 165 -24.98 9.93 -14.23
C HIS A 165 -25.57 8.93 -13.23
N GLU A 166 -26.86 8.70 -13.32
CA GLU A 166 -27.55 7.68 -12.52
C GLU A 166 -27.06 6.27 -12.91
N VAL A 167 -26.87 5.43 -11.92
CA VAL A 167 -26.42 4.06 -12.07
C VAL A 167 -27.43 3.11 -11.39
N PRO A 168 -27.54 1.84 -11.84
CA PRO A 168 -26.80 1.22 -12.96
C PRO A 168 -27.32 1.65 -14.34
N VAL A 169 -26.43 1.65 -15.35
CA VAL A 169 -26.79 1.86 -16.75
C VAL A 169 -27.04 0.51 -17.42
N GLU A 170 -28.10 0.42 -18.24
CA GLU A 170 -28.42 -0.79 -19.00
C GLU A 170 -27.26 -1.15 -19.95
N ASP A 171 -27.01 -2.46 -20.11
CA ASP A 171 -25.90 -3.01 -20.92
C ASP A 171 -24.49 -2.64 -20.44
N HIS A 172 -24.35 -2.09 -19.23
CA HIS A 172 -23.07 -1.82 -18.62
C HIS A 172 -22.79 -2.73 -17.42
N PHE A 173 -21.52 -2.91 -17.12
CA PHE A 173 -21.06 -3.54 -15.89
C PHE A 173 -19.97 -2.68 -15.22
N TYR A 174 -19.77 -2.90 -13.93
CA TYR A 174 -18.88 -2.09 -13.12
C TYR A 174 -17.76 -2.93 -12.52
N MET A 175 -16.53 -2.47 -12.65
CA MET A 175 -15.35 -3.18 -12.17
C MET A 175 -14.55 -2.32 -11.20
N GLY A 176 -14.43 -2.78 -9.96
CA GLY A 176 -13.64 -2.11 -8.92
C GLY A 176 -12.17 -2.49 -8.99
N VAL A 177 -11.28 -1.49 -9.10
CA VAL A 177 -9.83 -1.68 -9.11
C VAL A 177 -9.20 -0.91 -7.95
N GLN A 178 -8.35 -1.59 -7.18
CA GLN A 178 -7.61 -1.03 -6.04
C GLN A 178 -6.22 -1.69 -5.94
N CYS A 179 -5.49 -1.51 -4.84
CA CYS A 179 -4.29 -2.30 -4.61
C CYS A 179 -4.65 -3.77 -4.39
N PHE A 180 -4.01 -4.67 -5.10
CA PHE A 180 -4.28 -6.12 -5.06
C PHE A 180 -3.44 -6.88 -4.04
N HIS A 181 -2.60 -6.19 -3.27
CA HIS A 181 -1.74 -6.79 -2.25
C HIS A 181 -1.04 -8.08 -2.74
N CYS A 182 -0.45 -8.00 -3.93
CA CYS A 182 0.19 -9.11 -4.62
C CYS A 182 1.15 -9.88 -3.72
N GLN A 183 1.18 -11.22 -3.85
CA GLN A 183 2.13 -12.06 -3.13
C GLN A 183 3.55 -11.81 -3.63
N ASP A 184 3.73 -11.69 -4.93
CA ASP A 184 4.98 -11.24 -5.55
C ASP A 184 4.88 -9.78 -5.99
N ALA A 185 4.86 -8.86 -5.03
CA ALA A 185 4.58 -7.45 -5.24
C ALA A 185 5.76 -6.71 -5.90
N PRO A 186 5.72 -6.33 -7.19
CA PRO A 186 6.83 -5.65 -7.85
C PRO A 186 7.14 -4.28 -7.23
N CYS A 187 6.13 -3.64 -6.66
CA CYS A 187 6.28 -2.35 -5.99
C CYS A 187 7.13 -2.40 -4.71
N THR A 188 7.24 -3.56 -4.04
CA THR A 188 8.13 -3.74 -2.89
C THR A 188 9.57 -3.93 -3.35
N LYS A 189 9.76 -4.64 -4.46
CA LYS A 189 11.08 -4.87 -5.08
C LYS A 189 11.68 -3.58 -5.64
N ALA A 190 10.84 -2.73 -6.24
CA ALA A 190 11.25 -1.46 -6.84
C ALA A 190 11.60 -0.37 -5.82
N CYS A 191 11.27 -0.54 -4.53
CA CYS A 191 11.53 0.48 -3.52
C CYS A 191 13.02 0.51 -3.12
N PRO A 192 13.77 1.57 -3.44
CA PRO A 192 15.21 1.64 -3.15
C PRO A 192 15.52 1.70 -1.65
N VAL A 193 14.63 2.29 -0.88
CA VAL A 193 14.76 2.46 0.57
C VAL A 193 13.95 1.43 1.38
N LYS A 194 13.31 0.46 0.71
CA LYS A 194 12.46 -0.56 1.33
C LYS A 194 11.37 0.00 2.28
N ALA A 195 10.88 1.20 1.99
CA ALA A 195 9.78 1.81 2.72
C ALA A 195 8.43 1.11 2.48
N THR A 196 8.37 0.12 1.61
CA THR A 196 7.18 -0.69 1.36
C THR A 196 7.55 -2.16 1.35
N TRP A 197 6.77 -2.96 2.06
CA TRP A 197 6.96 -4.41 2.20
C TRP A 197 5.63 -5.12 2.40
N MET A 198 5.64 -6.43 2.41
CA MET A 198 4.49 -7.24 2.77
C MET A 198 4.63 -7.71 4.23
N GLU A 199 3.60 -7.47 5.00
CA GLU A 199 3.47 -7.96 6.38
C GLU A 199 3.11 -9.45 6.39
N PRO A 200 3.34 -10.18 7.51
CA PRO A 200 3.00 -11.62 7.62
C PRO A 200 1.54 -11.95 7.33
N ASP A 201 0.60 -11.03 7.62
CA ASP A 201 -0.83 -11.17 7.31
C ASP A 201 -1.19 -10.89 5.84
N GLY A 202 -0.17 -10.77 4.97
CA GLY A 202 -0.32 -10.57 3.53
C GLY A 202 -0.62 -9.13 3.11
N ILE A 203 -0.71 -8.19 4.04
CA ILE A 203 -0.96 -6.79 3.72
C ILE A 203 0.33 -6.13 3.24
N VAL A 204 0.32 -5.60 2.03
CA VAL A 204 1.43 -4.75 1.56
C VAL A 204 1.24 -3.35 2.12
N VAL A 205 2.22 -2.86 2.85
CA VAL A 205 2.20 -1.58 3.58
C VAL A 205 3.23 -0.59 3.04
N VAL A 206 3.14 0.64 3.50
CA VAL A 206 4.13 1.71 3.28
C VAL A 206 4.41 2.37 4.61
N ASP A 207 5.68 2.49 4.98
CA ASP A 207 6.10 3.39 6.03
C ASP A 207 6.22 4.81 5.45
N TYR A 208 5.27 5.65 5.82
CA TYR A 208 5.19 7.01 5.30
C TYR A 208 6.36 7.89 5.77
N ASP A 209 6.91 7.65 6.96
CA ASP A 209 8.05 8.41 7.47
C ASP A 209 9.38 8.01 6.80
N TRP A 210 9.45 6.78 6.30
CA TRP A 210 10.61 6.27 5.58
C TRP A 210 10.54 6.51 4.06
N CYS A 211 9.33 6.75 3.52
CA CYS A 211 9.12 6.98 2.09
C CYS A 211 9.80 8.28 1.62
N ILE A 212 10.71 8.18 0.65
CA ILE A 212 11.40 9.32 0.04
C ILE A 212 10.66 9.93 -1.16
N GLY A 213 9.52 9.34 -1.58
CA GLY A 213 8.70 9.86 -2.67
C GLY A 213 9.28 9.69 -4.08
N CYS A 214 10.20 8.75 -4.31
CA CYS A 214 10.84 8.53 -5.61
C CYS A 214 9.90 8.00 -6.70
N ARG A 215 8.69 7.51 -6.36
CA ARG A 215 7.62 7.03 -7.24
C ARG A 215 7.93 5.77 -8.05
N TYR A 216 9.06 5.11 -7.88
CA TYR A 216 9.37 3.87 -8.59
C TYR A 216 8.30 2.79 -8.37
N CYS A 217 7.69 2.74 -7.20
CA CYS A 217 6.60 1.82 -6.90
C CYS A 217 5.30 2.13 -7.65
N ILE A 218 5.08 3.34 -8.18
CA ILE A 218 3.98 3.65 -9.11
C ILE A 218 4.27 3.01 -10.46
N ALA A 219 5.46 3.27 -11.02
CA ALA A 219 5.87 2.74 -12.31
C ALA A 219 5.90 1.21 -12.34
N ALA A 220 6.27 0.59 -11.20
CA ALA A 220 6.33 -0.87 -11.07
C ALA A 220 4.95 -1.53 -10.87
N CYS A 221 3.89 -0.78 -10.55
CA CYS A 221 2.56 -1.33 -10.26
C CYS A 221 1.72 -1.43 -11.53
N PRO A 222 1.43 -2.63 -12.07
CA PRO A 222 0.65 -2.76 -13.31
C PRO A 222 -0.84 -2.48 -13.12
N TYR A 223 -1.29 -2.29 -11.87
CA TYR A 223 -2.69 -2.06 -11.50
C TYR A 223 -2.99 -0.62 -11.12
N TYR A 224 -2.01 0.28 -11.20
CA TYR A 224 -2.14 1.67 -10.77
C TYR A 224 -2.71 1.82 -9.35
N GLY A 225 -2.38 0.89 -8.45
CA GLY A 225 -2.90 0.83 -7.09
C GLY A 225 -2.22 1.79 -6.11
N ARG A 226 -1.33 2.66 -6.58
CA ARG A 226 -0.59 3.61 -5.74
C ARG A 226 -0.92 5.06 -6.11
N ARG A 227 -0.93 5.92 -5.07
CA ARG A 227 -1.18 7.36 -5.18
C ARG A 227 -0.02 8.13 -4.60
N PHE A 228 0.25 9.30 -5.16
CA PHE A 228 1.31 10.19 -4.70
C PHE A 228 0.72 11.53 -4.27
N ASN A 229 1.12 12.00 -3.10
CA ASN A 229 0.67 13.28 -2.57
C ASN A 229 1.53 14.41 -3.15
N TRP A 230 1.05 15.02 -4.22
CA TRP A 230 1.70 16.18 -4.86
C TRP A 230 1.60 17.44 -4.01
N ASN A 231 0.51 17.56 -3.27
CA ASN A 231 0.24 18.66 -2.36
C ASN A 231 0.14 18.14 -0.92
N GLU A 232 0.10 19.05 0.05
CA GLU A 232 -0.23 18.67 1.42
C GLU A 232 -1.70 18.24 1.46
N PRO A 233 -2.00 17.02 1.93
CA PRO A 233 -3.37 16.53 2.01
C PRO A 233 -4.22 17.35 2.98
N VAL A 234 -5.45 17.63 2.58
CA VAL A 234 -6.43 18.38 3.36
C VAL A 234 -7.59 17.45 3.73
N VAL A 235 -7.79 17.27 5.03
CA VAL A 235 -8.95 16.55 5.60
C VAL A 235 -9.58 17.47 6.64
N PRO A 236 -10.88 17.82 6.50
CA PRO A 236 -11.58 18.61 7.52
C PRO A 236 -11.50 17.90 8.88
N LYS A 237 -11.32 18.68 9.95
CA LYS A 237 -11.16 18.14 11.31
C LYS A 237 -12.35 17.27 11.73
N GLU A 238 -13.55 17.68 11.33
CA GLU A 238 -14.81 17.04 11.66
C GLU A 238 -14.97 15.68 10.96
N GLU A 239 -14.35 15.54 9.78
CA GLU A 239 -14.38 14.33 8.97
C GLU A 239 -13.22 13.38 9.29
N MET A 240 -12.27 13.82 10.09
CA MET A 240 -11.07 13.02 10.34
C MET A 240 -11.38 11.80 11.18
N THR A 241 -11.02 10.62 10.68
CA THR A 241 -11.05 9.37 11.45
C THR A 241 -9.98 9.43 12.53
N LYS A 242 -10.42 9.45 13.80
CA LYS A 242 -9.56 9.65 14.97
C LYS A 242 -8.79 8.39 15.38
N LYS A 243 -9.40 7.20 15.21
CA LYS A 243 -8.73 5.91 15.45
C LYS A 243 -7.86 5.58 14.24
N GLN A 244 -6.56 5.68 14.42
CA GLN A 244 -5.59 5.53 13.34
C GLN A 244 -4.64 4.34 13.59
N HIS A 245 -3.96 3.93 12.53
CA HIS A 245 -2.89 2.95 12.60
C HIS A 245 -1.64 3.53 11.94
N TYR A 246 -0.47 3.28 12.52
CA TYR A 246 0.80 3.81 12.02
C TYR A 246 1.06 3.53 10.54
N LEU A 247 0.78 2.30 10.06
CA LEU A 247 0.92 1.89 8.66
C LEU A 247 -0.39 2.00 7.85
N GLY A 248 -1.45 2.56 8.44
CA GLY A 248 -2.80 2.59 7.86
C GLY A 248 -3.27 3.99 7.47
N ASN A 249 -4.33 4.42 8.15
CA ASN A 249 -5.13 5.59 7.84
C ASN A 249 -4.65 6.90 8.48
N ARG A 250 -3.43 6.94 9.05
CA ARG A 250 -2.88 8.21 9.54
C ARG A 250 -2.68 9.23 8.40
N MET A 251 -2.71 10.51 8.74
CA MET A 251 -2.46 11.57 7.76
C MET A 251 -1.10 11.41 7.11
N ARG A 252 -1.08 11.59 5.80
CA ARG A 252 0.13 11.64 4.97
C ARG A 252 0.56 13.09 4.80
N HIS A 253 1.73 13.29 4.21
CA HIS A 253 2.28 14.58 3.88
C HIS A 253 2.62 14.66 2.39
N ARG A 254 2.81 15.86 1.90
CA ARG A 254 3.35 16.08 0.56
C ARG A 254 4.62 15.25 0.34
N GLY A 255 4.73 14.64 -0.83
CA GLY A 255 5.90 13.84 -1.21
C GLY A 255 5.87 12.39 -0.72
N GLN A 256 4.79 11.93 -0.10
CA GLN A 256 4.64 10.55 0.33
C GLN A 256 3.76 9.74 -0.62
N MET A 257 4.07 8.45 -0.69
CA MET A 257 3.26 7.46 -1.42
C MET A 257 2.19 6.89 -0.50
N GLU A 258 1.00 6.67 -1.05
CA GLU A 258 -0.08 6.01 -0.34
C GLU A 258 -0.81 4.99 -1.22
N LYS A 259 -1.55 4.09 -0.60
CA LYS A 259 -2.32 3.04 -1.28
C LYS A 259 -3.32 2.38 -0.32
N CYS A 260 -4.23 1.58 -0.85
CA CYS A 260 -5.07 0.71 -0.05
C CYS A 260 -4.22 -0.17 0.88
N THR A 261 -4.60 -0.27 2.15
CA THR A 261 -3.95 -1.09 3.19
C THR A 261 -4.87 -2.18 3.72
N PHE A 262 -5.93 -2.55 2.97
CA PHE A 262 -7.02 -3.40 3.46
C PHE A 262 -7.61 -2.90 4.78
N CYS A 263 -7.55 -1.57 5.00
CA CYS A 263 -7.96 -0.94 6.25
C CYS A 263 -7.33 -1.63 7.48
N VAL A 264 -6.00 -1.70 7.52
CA VAL A 264 -5.22 -2.37 8.58
C VAL A 264 -5.68 -1.98 10.00
N GLN A 265 -6.14 -0.74 10.20
CA GLN A 265 -6.74 -0.24 11.44
C GLN A 265 -8.05 -0.94 11.82
N ARG A 266 -8.71 -1.59 10.86
CA ARG A 266 -9.96 -2.35 11.05
C ARG A 266 -9.70 -3.84 10.99
N SER A 267 -9.04 -4.32 9.93
CA SER A 267 -8.80 -5.74 9.67
C SER A 267 -8.09 -6.45 10.82
N ARG A 268 -7.08 -5.80 11.39
CA ARG A 268 -6.36 -6.33 12.57
C ARG A 268 -7.15 -6.24 13.88
N GLN A 269 -8.37 -5.71 13.84
CA GLN A 269 -9.34 -5.70 14.95
C GLN A 269 -10.51 -6.66 14.71
N GLY A 270 -10.44 -7.51 13.67
CA GLY A 270 -11.51 -8.42 13.29
C GLY A 270 -12.70 -7.74 12.59
N ARG A 271 -12.54 -6.47 12.14
CA ARG A 271 -13.57 -5.74 11.42
C ARG A 271 -13.34 -5.79 9.91
N LEU A 272 -14.40 -5.75 9.14
CA LEU A 272 -14.31 -5.66 7.69
C LEU A 272 -13.71 -4.31 7.24
N PRO A 273 -12.99 -4.25 6.10
CA PRO A 273 -12.63 -3.00 5.46
C PRO A 273 -13.85 -2.12 5.20
N ALA A 274 -13.69 -0.80 5.32
CA ALA A 274 -14.82 0.13 5.19
C ALA A 274 -15.55 0.02 3.84
N CYS A 275 -14.83 -0.29 2.77
CA CYS A 275 -15.41 -0.48 1.43
C CYS A 275 -16.24 -1.77 1.30
N VAL A 276 -15.97 -2.78 2.11
CA VAL A 276 -16.79 -4.01 2.16
C VAL A 276 -18.07 -3.74 2.92
N GLU A 277 -17.94 -3.14 4.10
CA GLU A 277 -19.06 -2.79 4.98
C GLU A 277 -20.06 -1.84 4.32
N ALA A 278 -19.58 -0.89 3.51
CA ALA A 278 -20.40 0.11 2.83
C ALA A 278 -20.95 -0.35 1.47
N CYS A 279 -20.65 -1.56 1.00
CA CYS A 279 -21.13 -2.02 -0.30
C CYS A 279 -22.61 -2.43 -0.21
N PRO A 280 -23.56 -1.72 -0.86
CA PRO A 280 -24.99 -1.99 -0.68
C PRO A 280 -25.42 -3.31 -1.36
N THR A 281 -24.70 -3.71 -2.41
CA THR A 281 -25.03 -4.92 -3.19
C THR A 281 -24.27 -6.17 -2.72
N GLY A 282 -23.37 -6.04 -1.72
CA GLY A 282 -22.53 -7.16 -1.30
C GLY A 282 -21.52 -7.64 -2.35
N ALA A 283 -21.17 -6.78 -3.32
CA ALA A 283 -20.21 -7.13 -4.37
C ALA A 283 -18.77 -7.34 -3.87
N ARG A 284 -18.49 -7.05 -2.59
CA ARG A 284 -17.13 -7.08 -2.03
C ARG A 284 -17.03 -8.09 -0.92
N VAL A 285 -16.10 -9.04 -1.07
CA VAL A 285 -15.81 -10.08 -0.09
C VAL A 285 -14.37 -9.94 0.39
N PHE A 286 -14.17 -10.04 1.69
CA PHE A 286 -12.86 -9.96 2.31
C PHE A 286 -12.75 -10.99 3.43
N GLY A 287 -11.60 -11.65 3.54
CA GLY A 287 -11.43 -12.65 4.59
C GLY A 287 -10.04 -13.24 4.67
N ASN A 288 -9.91 -14.24 5.54
CA ASN A 288 -8.69 -15.00 5.75
C ASN A 288 -8.62 -16.17 4.76
N LEU A 289 -7.61 -16.20 3.91
CA LEU A 289 -7.37 -17.29 2.95
C LEU A 289 -6.95 -18.61 3.63
N LEU A 290 -6.45 -18.55 4.85
CA LEU A 290 -6.03 -19.74 5.59
C LEU A 290 -7.16 -20.38 6.39
N ASP A 291 -8.29 -19.67 6.56
CA ASP A 291 -9.48 -20.16 7.24
C ASP A 291 -10.42 -20.85 6.24
N PRO A 292 -10.64 -22.17 6.34
CA PRO A 292 -11.53 -22.91 5.43
C PRO A 292 -12.98 -22.41 5.43
N GLU A 293 -13.44 -21.89 6.58
CA GLU A 293 -14.83 -21.43 6.77
C GLU A 293 -15.02 -19.96 6.34
N SER A 294 -13.96 -19.28 5.95
CA SER A 294 -14.02 -17.90 5.50
C SER A 294 -14.82 -17.78 4.19
N GLU A 295 -15.69 -16.76 4.09
CA GLU A 295 -16.50 -16.49 2.90
C GLU A 295 -15.65 -16.39 1.62
N ILE A 296 -14.46 -15.80 1.69
CA ILE A 296 -13.57 -15.73 0.53
C ILE A 296 -13.15 -17.13 0.06
N ARG A 297 -12.94 -18.08 0.97
CA ARG A 297 -12.61 -19.47 0.62
C ARG A 297 -13.81 -20.16 -0.07
N PHE A 298 -15.02 -19.89 0.41
CA PHE A 298 -16.24 -20.36 -0.26
C PHE A 298 -16.31 -19.83 -1.70
N VAL A 299 -16.08 -18.52 -1.92
CA VAL A 299 -16.06 -17.92 -3.25
C VAL A 299 -15.02 -18.58 -4.14
N LEU A 300 -13.78 -18.72 -3.67
CA LEU A 300 -12.67 -19.30 -4.44
C LEU A 300 -12.90 -20.76 -4.81
N LYS A 301 -13.66 -21.50 -3.99
CA LYS A 301 -13.97 -22.91 -4.23
C LYS A 301 -15.17 -23.13 -5.15
N ASN A 302 -16.20 -22.27 -5.07
CA ASN A 302 -17.50 -22.54 -5.63
C ASN A 302 -17.91 -21.61 -6.79
N LYS A 303 -17.18 -20.50 -6.99
CA LYS A 303 -17.49 -19.51 -8.04
C LYS A 303 -16.45 -19.53 -9.16
N LYS A 304 -16.83 -19.01 -10.32
CA LYS A 304 -15.89 -18.78 -11.43
C LYS A 304 -15.06 -17.55 -11.11
N VAL A 305 -13.80 -17.74 -10.78
CA VAL A 305 -12.86 -16.67 -10.36
C VAL A 305 -11.80 -16.43 -11.41
N PHE A 306 -11.36 -15.19 -11.52
CA PHE A 306 -10.20 -14.81 -12.33
C PHE A 306 -9.41 -13.70 -11.64
N ARG A 307 -8.16 -13.53 -12.03
CA ARG A 307 -7.30 -12.44 -11.57
C ARG A 307 -6.94 -11.53 -12.74
N PHE A 308 -6.89 -10.25 -12.48
CA PHE A 308 -6.56 -9.26 -13.50
C PHE A 308 -5.07 -9.25 -13.79
N LYS A 309 -4.69 -9.29 -15.08
CA LYS A 309 -3.28 -9.33 -15.55
C LYS A 309 -2.46 -10.45 -14.87
N GLU A 310 -3.00 -11.66 -14.86
CA GLU A 310 -2.38 -12.82 -14.22
C GLU A 310 -1.06 -13.23 -14.89
N ASP A 311 -0.95 -12.98 -16.20
CA ASP A 311 0.22 -13.19 -17.05
C ASP A 311 1.48 -12.45 -16.55
N LEU A 312 1.31 -11.38 -15.78
CA LEU A 312 2.43 -10.61 -15.23
C LEU A 312 3.12 -11.26 -14.02
N GLY A 313 2.63 -12.40 -13.53
CA GLY A 313 3.24 -13.19 -12.47
C GLY A 313 3.34 -12.50 -11.10
N THR A 314 2.54 -11.46 -10.85
CA THR A 314 2.57 -10.71 -9.59
C THR A 314 1.81 -11.39 -8.46
N ASP A 315 1.07 -12.45 -8.75
CA ASP A 315 0.24 -13.25 -7.84
C ASP A 315 -0.67 -12.38 -6.94
N PRO A 316 -1.70 -11.70 -7.53
CA PRO A 316 -2.64 -10.87 -6.78
C PRO A 316 -3.42 -11.67 -5.73
N LYS A 317 -3.56 -11.12 -4.52
CA LYS A 317 -4.52 -11.61 -3.51
C LYS A 317 -5.89 -10.92 -3.64
N PHE A 318 -6.27 -10.65 -4.87
CA PHE A 318 -7.52 -10.02 -5.26
C PHE A 318 -8.10 -10.77 -6.47
N TRP A 319 -9.28 -11.30 -6.31
CA TRP A 319 -9.99 -12.05 -7.33
C TRP A 319 -11.24 -11.33 -7.77
N TYR A 320 -11.58 -11.50 -9.01
CA TYR A 320 -12.88 -11.17 -9.57
C TYR A 320 -13.67 -12.43 -9.75
N PHE A 321 -14.98 -12.36 -9.58
CA PHE A 321 -15.87 -13.48 -9.81
C PHE A 321 -17.24 -13.02 -10.32
N VAL A 322 -17.97 -13.96 -10.88
CA VAL A 322 -19.34 -13.80 -11.33
C VAL A 322 -20.22 -14.84 -10.61
N ASP A 323 -21.50 -14.52 -10.44
CA ASP A 323 -22.49 -15.43 -9.85
C ASP A 323 -22.89 -16.54 -10.80
#